data_43d7c22133d613cc4d883db85a20afd1
#
_entry.id   43d7c22133d613cc4d883db85a20afd1
#
_cell.length_a   1.000
_cell.length_b   1.000
_cell.length_c   1.000
_cell.angle_alpha   90.00
_cell.angle_beta   90.00
_cell.angle_gamma   90.00
#
_symmetry.space_group_name_H-M   'P 1'
#
loop_
_entity.id
_entity.type
_entity.pdbx_description
1 polymer ?
#
loop_
_entity_poly.entity_id
_entity_poly.type
_entity_poly.pdbx_seq_one_letter_code
_entity_poly.pdbx_strand_id
1 'polypeptide(L)'
;MKKLYSSLLLTCFAATAFAQTTPCDGIRFRDFMFADSTVSNVTYGSNVTYTNGAATLKLDVHMPKMDTAVNRPLIILIHGGNFLGGSKTGADVLQLSKDLAKMGYVAASIDYRVGMTNFPLGQPDSVDAAGSVIRAVHDGKAAVRYFKKDFITNANHYGIDTSQIYVLGVSAGAITGLHMAYMDNISEFPLYADTANHFGIGGALEGNSGNSGYSSSFRGVIGICGALGDSSWIAPGDMPAMFFHGDNDNTVPYGSAVIYLLGTYPLLQVDGSASVAERLDNLGIDNCMETWEGQDHVPEVGTTAPALAYYDSTLTISRNFLVHNICGDALDCSFSNPVGINNLPSLSSLITVYPNPATTNFTVDLGRLAGEDFSIEIIDATGRVVESRTGLGNEKVEFNTSTLSGGIYIVKVNAGESVYLLKQVIE
;
A
#
# COMPACT_ATOMS: atom_id res chain seq x y z
N MET A 1 -6.89 77.03 -14.75
CA MET A 1 -6.86 75.59 -15.17
C MET A 1 -5.89 74.87 -14.27
N LYS A 2 -6.39 74.20 -13.21
CA LYS A 2 -5.59 73.44 -12.29
C LYS A 2 -5.65 71.99 -12.74
N LYS A 3 -4.50 71.36 -13.09
CA LYS A 3 -4.39 69.97 -13.44
C LYS A 3 -4.25 69.17 -12.15
N LEU A 4 -5.23 68.32 -11.88
CA LEU A 4 -5.17 67.26 -10.84
C LEU A 4 -4.37 66.07 -11.38
N TYR A 5 -3.25 65.73 -10.73
CA TYR A 5 -2.55 64.45 -10.94
C TYR A 5 -3.09 63.46 -9.95
N SER A 6 -3.79 62.45 -10.47
CA SER A 6 -4.24 61.29 -9.71
C SER A 6 -3.11 60.24 -9.68
N SER A 7 -2.47 60.06 -8.53
CA SER A 7 -1.44 59.01 -8.34
C SER A 7 -2.14 57.71 -8.04
N LEU A 8 -2.06 56.77 -8.96
CA LEU A 8 -2.53 55.41 -8.81
C LEU A 8 -1.45 54.62 -8.02
N LEU A 9 -1.71 54.35 -6.74
CA LEU A 9 -0.88 53.45 -5.94
C LEU A 9 -1.15 52.00 -6.38
N LEU A 10 -0.20 51.41 -7.07
CA LEU A 10 -0.21 49.98 -7.42
C LEU A 10 0.32 49.20 -6.22
N THR A 11 -0.55 48.63 -5.40
CA THR A 11 -0.17 47.68 -4.35
C THR A 11 0.19 46.33 -5.00
N CYS A 12 1.47 46.04 -5.15
CA CYS A 12 1.96 44.74 -5.49
C CYS A 12 1.71 43.79 -4.28
N PHE A 13 0.70 42.94 -4.38
CA PHE A 13 0.62 41.76 -3.52
C PHE A 13 1.72 40.79 -3.96
N ALA A 14 2.81 40.72 -3.21
CA ALA A 14 3.76 39.63 -3.33
C ALA A 14 3.04 38.36 -2.82
N ALA A 15 2.53 37.56 -3.74
CA ALA A 15 2.17 36.19 -3.44
C ALA A 15 3.47 35.46 -3.10
N THR A 16 3.70 35.17 -1.83
CA THR A 16 4.71 34.18 -1.43
C THR A 16 4.28 32.85 -2.01
N ALA A 17 4.83 32.51 -3.16
CA ALA A 17 4.79 31.15 -3.66
C ALA A 17 5.61 30.33 -2.64
N PHE A 18 4.93 29.62 -1.75
CA PHE A 18 5.57 28.49 -1.06
C PHE A 18 6.05 27.58 -2.17
N ALA A 19 7.35 27.35 -2.25
CA ALA A 19 7.92 26.37 -3.13
C ALA A 19 7.26 25.04 -2.75
N GLN A 20 6.34 24.54 -3.59
CA GLN A 20 5.90 23.16 -3.49
C GLN A 20 7.16 22.32 -3.64
N THR A 21 7.51 21.57 -2.58
CA THR A 21 8.53 20.55 -2.69
C THR A 21 8.15 19.66 -3.86
N THR A 22 9.03 19.55 -4.84
CA THR A 22 8.78 18.65 -5.98
C THR A 22 8.53 17.26 -5.41
N PRO A 23 7.52 16.52 -5.87
CA PRO A 23 7.18 15.22 -5.29
C PRO A 23 8.35 14.22 -5.29
N CYS A 24 9.42 14.49 -6.04
CA CYS A 24 10.61 13.64 -6.18
C CYS A 24 11.88 14.35 -5.66
N ASP A 25 11.85 14.85 -4.43
CA ASP A 25 12.94 15.57 -3.77
C ASP A 25 14.01 14.66 -3.11
N GLY A 26 13.83 13.33 -3.23
CA GLY A 26 14.72 12.34 -2.62
C GLY A 26 14.35 11.95 -1.18
N ILE A 27 13.36 12.59 -0.58
CA ILE A 27 12.87 12.33 0.79
C ILE A 27 11.41 11.86 0.75
N ARG A 28 10.53 12.63 0.09
CA ARG A 28 9.12 12.30 -0.07
C ARG A 28 8.95 10.98 -0.82
N PHE A 29 7.98 10.20 -0.40
CA PHE A 29 7.70 8.84 -0.86
C PHE A 29 8.75 7.79 -0.44
N ARG A 30 9.78 8.19 0.33
CA ARG A 30 10.85 7.30 0.80
C ARG A 30 10.90 7.19 2.31
N ASP A 31 10.83 8.32 2.98
CA ASP A 31 11.00 8.43 4.43
C ASP A 31 9.66 8.74 5.11
N PHE A 32 9.50 8.36 6.36
CA PHE A 32 8.38 8.77 7.18
C PHE A 32 8.50 10.27 7.51
N MET A 33 7.66 11.08 6.90
CA MET A 33 7.67 12.54 7.05
C MET A 33 6.47 13.06 7.84
N PHE A 34 5.37 12.30 7.86
CA PHE A 34 4.08 12.74 8.36
C PHE A 34 3.54 11.79 9.43
N ALA A 35 2.64 12.27 10.28
CA ALA A 35 1.66 11.41 10.91
C ALA A 35 0.60 11.01 9.88
N ASP A 36 -0.07 9.89 10.09
CA ASP A 36 -1.23 9.53 9.29
C ASP A 36 -2.52 10.11 9.86
N SER A 37 -3.51 10.28 9.01
CA SER A 37 -4.90 10.56 9.34
C SER A 37 -5.81 9.66 8.53
N THR A 38 -6.94 9.23 9.10
CA THR A 38 -7.83 8.27 8.46
C THR A 38 -9.25 8.81 8.33
N VAL A 39 -9.81 8.73 7.12
CA VAL A 39 -11.24 8.88 6.86
C VAL A 39 -11.84 7.49 6.70
N SER A 40 -12.61 7.05 7.70
CA SER A 40 -13.10 5.68 7.75
C SER A 40 -14.49 5.49 7.17
N ASN A 41 -14.75 4.26 6.69
CA ASN A 41 -16.08 3.80 6.24
C ASN A 41 -16.69 4.59 5.08
N VAL A 42 -15.86 5.09 4.18
CA VAL A 42 -16.29 5.76 2.94
C VAL A 42 -16.96 4.73 2.02
N THR A 43 -18.18 4.99 1.58
CA THR A 43 -18.88 4.12 0.62
C THR A 43 -18.38 4.40 -0.79
N TYR A 44 -17.80 3.41 -1.44
CA TYR A 44 -17.28 3.55 -2.81
C TYR A 44 -18.12 2.81 -3.87
N GLY A 45 -19.02 1.94 -3.44
CA GLY A 45 -19.87 1.18 -4.36
C GLY A 45 -20.91 0.32 -3.65
N SER A 46 -21.65 -0.44 -4.44
CA SER A 46 -22.61 -1.44 -3.96
C SER A 46 -22.89 -2.47 -5.05
N ASN A 47 -23.21 -3.70 -4.65
CA ASN A 47 -23.63 -4.76 -5.55
C ASN A 47 -24.37 -5.83 -4.73
N VAL A 48 -24.55 -7.04 -5.27
CA VAL A 48 -25.10 -8.17 -4.52
C VAL A 48 -24.00 -9.19 -4.20
N THR A 49 -24.14 -9.88 -3.06
CA THR A 49 -23.27 -10.98 -2.63
C THR A 49 -23.49 -12.22 -3.50
N TYR A 50 -22.67 -13.26 -3.28
CA TYR A 50 -22.86 -14.59 -3.90
C TYR A 50 -24.20 -15.26 -3.55
N THR A 51 -24.87 -14.82 -2.49
CA THR A 51 -26.23 -15.27 -2.09
C THR A 51 -27.34 -14.31 -2.52
N ASN A 52 -27.03 -13.36 -3.42
CA ASN A 52 -27.96 -12.31 -3.89
C ASN A 52 -28.42 -11.32 -2.79
N GLY A 53 -27.75 -11.26 -1.67
CA GLY A 53 -27.98 -10.25 -0.64
C GLY A 53 -27.33 -8.91 -1.03
N ALA A 54 -27.91 -7.78 -0.64
CA ALA A 54 -27.33 -6.47 -0.89
C ALA A 54 -25.99 -6.30 -0.15
N ALA A 55 -24.97 -5.77 -0.83
CA ALA A 55 -23.67 -5.46 -0.28
C ALA A 55 -23.32 -3.98 -0.52
N THR A 56 -22.95 -3.28 0.54
CA THR A 56 -22.38 -1.93 0.47
C THR A 56 -20.86 -2.04 0.61
N LEU A 57 -20.13 -1.50 -0.36
CA LEU A 57 -18.69 -1.57 -0.42
C LEU A 57 -18.09 -0.33 0.26
N LYS A 58 -17.20 -0.56 1.23
CA LYS A 58 -16.58 0.51 2.03
C LYS A 58 -15.08 0.47 1.94
N LEU A 59 -14.45 1.63 2.13
CA LEU A 59 -13.00 1.76 2.23
C LEU A 59 -12.63 2.74 3.35
N ASP A 60 -11.38 2.66 3.79
CA ASP A 60 -10.76 3.64 4.66
C ASP A 60 -9.64 4.33 3.88
N VAL A 61 -9.59 5.68 3.94
CA VAL A 61 -8.55 6.48 3.28
C VAL A 61 -7.58 6.98 4.32
N HIS A 62 -6.33 6.55 4.21
CA HIS A 62 -5.21 7.00 5.04
C HIS A 62 -4.42 8.06 4.27
N MET A 63 -4.19 9.21 4.89
CA MET A 63 -3.55 10.36 4.26
C MET A 63 -2.49 10.96 5.18
N PRO A 64 -1.45 11.59 4.61
CA PRO A 64 -0.47 12.33 5.41
C PRO A 64 -1.15 13.50 6.10
N LYS A 65 -1.05 13.55 7.43
CA LYS A 65 -1.68 14.58 8.26
C LYS A 65 -0.98 15.92 8.06
N MET A 66 -1.76 16.98 7.83
CA MET A 66 -1.29 18.36 7.62
C MET A 66 -0.42 18.55 6.36
N ASP A 67 -0.35 17.57 5.47
CA ASP A 67 0.31 17.73 4.19
C ASP A 67 -0.55 18.56 3.23
N THR A 68 0.04 19.54 2.60
CA THR A 68 -0.65 20.46 1.68
C THR A 68 -0.51 20.09 0.20
N ALA A 69 0.20 19.02 -0.12
CA ALA A 69 0.34 18.55 -1.50
C ALA A 69 -1.02 18.12 -2.07
N VAL A 70 -1.24 18.38 -3.36
CA VAL A 70 -2.54 18.15 -4.03
C VAL A 70 -2.50 17.08 -5.13
N ASN A 71 -1.33 16.52 -5.44
CA ASN A 71 -1.15 15.51 -6.49
C ASN A 71 -0.36 14.33 -5.94
N ARG A 72 -0.96 13.62 -4.96
CA ARG A 72 -0.33 12.47 -4.31
C ARG A 72 -0.63 11.20 -5.08
N PRO A 73 0.33 10.30 -5.24
CA PRO A 73 0.04 8.95 -5.72
C PRO A 73 -0.96 8.26 -4.79
N LEU A 74 -1.88 7.47 -5.38
CA LEU A 74 -2.87 6.68 -4.66
C LEU A 74 -2.48 5.20 -4.71
N ILE A 75 -2.45 4.55 -3.56
CA ILE A 75 -2.31 3.10 -3.47
C ILE A 75 -3.63 2.51 -2.94
N ILE A 76 -4.25 1.61 -3.70
CA ILE A 76 -5.42 0.86 -3.26
C ILE A 76 -4.94 -0.47 -2.68
N LEU A 77 -5.24 -0.73 -1.40
CA LEU A 77 -4.84 -1.94 -0.71
C LEU A 77 -6.02 -2.91 -0.59
N ILE A 78 -5.78 -4.17 -0.95
CA ILE A 78 -6.80 -5.23 -0.99
C ILE A 78 -6.35 -6.35 -0.06
N HIS A 79 -7.15 -6.63 0.98
CA HIS A 79 -6.83 -7.61 2.01
C HIS A 79 -6.91 -9.06 1.52
N GLY A 80 -6.24 -9.96 2.24
CA GLY A 80 -6.33 -11.41 2.07
C GLY A 80 -7.61 -12.01 2.69
N GLY A 81 -7.59 -13.34 2.86
CA GLY A 81 -8.67 -14.07 3.54
C GLY A 81 -9.39 -15.10 2.68
N ASN A 82 -8.71 -15.71 1.69
CA ASN A 82 -9.22 -16.81 0.84
C ASN A 82 -10.54 -16.50 0.12
N PHE A 83 -10.87 -15.23 -0.10
CA PHE A 83 -12.18 -14.77 -0.58
C PHE A 83 -13.36 -15.13 0.34
N LEU A 84 -13.10 -15.62 1.55
CA LEU A 84 -14.12 -16.03 2.52
C LEU A 84 -14.30 -15.03 3.66
N GLY A 85 -13.30 -14.21 3.93
CA GLY A 85 -13.27 -13.24 5.03
C GLY A 85 -12.21 -12.18 4.82
N GLY A 86 -11.84 -11.51 5.92
CA GLY A 86 -10.93 -10.37 5.90
C GLY A 86 -11.67 -9.03 5.93
N SER A 87 -10.92 -7.94 6.03
CA SER A 87 -11.47 -6.59 6.01
C SER A 87 -10.40 -5.55 5.70
N LYS A 88 -10.82 -4.35 5.32
CA LYS A 88 -9.98 -3.16 5.12
C LYS A 88 -9.13 -2.75 6.35
N THR A 89 -9.45 -3.30 7.52
CA THR A 89 -8.69 -3.12 8.76
C THR A 89 -7.90 -4.36 9.18
N GLY A 90 -7.74 -5.33 8.28
CA GLY A 90 -6.93 -6.52 8.48
C GLY A 90 -5.47 -6.18 8.77
N ALA A 91 -4.80 -7.01 9.58
CA ALA A 91 -3.39 -6.80 9.95
C ALA A 91 -2.46 -6.78 8.73
N ASP A 92 -2.84 -7.44 7.67
CA ASP A 92 -2.14 -7.55 6.40
C ASP A 92 -2.10 -6.24 5.59
N VAL A 93 -3.11 -5.37 5.72
CA VAL A 93 -3.21 -4.12 4.93
C VAL A 93 -3.21 -2.85 5.77
N LEU A 94 -3.70 -2.88 7.02
CA LEU A 94 -3.88 -1.67 7.82
C LEU A 94 -2.57 -0.94 8.10
N GLN A 95 -1.54 -1.68 8.53
CA GLN A 95 -0.26 -1.05 8.86
C GLN A 95 0.45 -0.52 7.60
N LEU A 96 0.43 -1.27 6.51
CA LEU A 96 0.96 -0.83 5.20
C LEU A 96 0.28 0.46 4.74
N SER A 97 -1.06 0.55 4.88
CA SER A 97 -1.81 1.77 4.52
C SER A 97 -1.35 2.99 5.31
N LYS A 98 -1.18 2.84 6.62
CA LYS A 98 -0.72 3.93 7.49
C LYS A 98 0.73 4.33 7.19
N ASP A 99 1.61 3.37 6.97
CA ASP A 99 3.02 3.65 6.73
C ASP A 99 3.24 4.30 5.35
N LEU A 100 2.51 3.88 4.32
CA LEU A 100 2.49 4.59 3.04
C LEU A 100 1.98 6.03 3.19
N ALA A 101 0.92 6.25 3.98
CA ALA A 101 0.44 7.61 4.27
C ALA A 101 1.51 8.46 4.98
N LYS A 102 2.26 7.91 5.93
CA LYS A 102 3.37 8.62 6.58
C LYS A 102 4.49 9.02 5.63
N MET A 103 4.67 8.31 4.51
CA MET A 103 5.63 8.64 3.45
C MET A 103 5.10 9.68 2.45
N GLY A 104 3.82 10.09 2.56
CA GLY A 104 3.23 11.10 1.69
C GLY A 104 2.33 10.58 0.58
N TYR A 105 2.03 9.29 0.55
CA TYR A 105 1.01 8.71 -0.33
C TYR A 105 -0.40 8.93 0.21
N VAL A 106 -1.41 8.76 -0.63
CA VAL A 106 -2.77 8.44 -0.21
C VAL A 106 -2.94 6.93 -0.32
N ALA A 107 -3.33 6.27 0.75
CA ALA A 107 -3.52 4.82 0.78
C ALA A 107 -4.98 4.49 1.12
N ALA A 108 -5.63 3.69 0.30
CA ALA A 108 -7.03 3.33 0.49
C ALA A 108 -7.18 1.82 0.67
N SER A 109 -7.43 1.36 1.89
CA SER A 109 -7.75 -0.04 2.13
C SER A 109 -9.25 -0.28 1.89
N ILE A 110 -9.59 -1.32 1.13
CA ILE A 110 -10.96 -1.60 0.70
C ILE A 110 -11.52 -2.88 1.30
N ASP A 111 -12.81 -2.87 1.65
CA ASP A 111 -13.61 -4.09 1.77
C ASP A 111 -14.12 -4.47 0.37
N TYR A 112 -14.04 -5.73 0.01
CA TYR A 112 -14.63 -6.28 -1.20
C TYR A 112 -15.60 -7.41 -0.84
N ARG A 113 -16.45 -7.83 -1.75
CA ARG A 113 -17.43 -8.90 -1.49
C ARG A 113 -16.73 -10.24 -1.32
N VAL A 114 -16.77 -10.75 -0.10
CA VAL A 114 -16.27 -12.07 0.27
C VAL A 114 -17.40 -13.10 0.27
N GLY A 115 -17.00 -14.36 0.24
CA GLY A 115 -17.88 -15.51 0.25
C GLY A 115 -17.87 -16.27 -1.08
N MET A 116 -17.94 -17.59 -0.97
CA MET A 116 -17.87 -18.53 -2.09
C MET A 116 -19.14 -19.37 -2.11
N THR A 117 -19.73 -19.54 -3.28
CA THR A 117 -20.88 -20.43 -3.46
C THR A 117 -20.48 -21.85 -3.01
N ASN A 118 -21.42 -22.62 -2.52
CA ASN A 118 -21.23 -23.97 -1.99
C ASN A 118 -20.30 -24.11 -0.77
N PHE A 119 -19.82 -23.01 -0.18
CA PHE A 119 -19.01 -23.09 1.04
C PHE A 119 -19.71 -22.34 2.20
N PRO A 120 -19.72 -22.86 3.46
CA PRO A 120 -19.11 -24.11 3.94
C PRO A 120 -20.03 -25.35 3.85
N LEU A 121 -21.25 -25.23 3.32
CA LEU A 121 -22.25 -26.31 3.36
C LEU A 121 -22.14 -27.33 2.22
N GLY A 122 -21.24 -27.09 1.26
CA GLY A 122 -20.99 -27.95 0.11
C GLY A 122 -19.50 -28.10 -0.18
N GLN A 123 -19.18 -28.57 -1.38
CA GLN A 123 -17.82 -28.68 -1.89
C GLN A 123 -17.67 -27.62 -3.00
N PRO A 124 -16.94 -26.53 -2.74
CA PRO A 124 -16.70 -25.54 -3.76
C PRO A 124 -15.81 -26.10 -4.88
N ASP A 125 -16.05 -25.64 -6.08
CA ASP A 125 -15.32 -26.01 -7.28
C ASP A 125 -14.65 -24.81 -7.96
N SER A 126 -14.10 -25.04 -9.14
CA SER A 126 -13.44 -24.01 -9.94
C SER A 126 -14.37 -22.85 -10.34
N VAL A 127 -15.66 -23.11 -10.56
CA VAL A 127 -16.65 -22.07 -10.92
C VAL A 127 -16.93 -21.18 -9.72
N ASP A 128 -17.09 -21.79 -8.54
CA ASP A 128 -17.33 -21.06 -7.29
C ASP A 128 -16.13 -20.14 -6.96
N ALA A 129 -14.91 -20.66 -7.14
CA ALA A 129 -13.68 -19.90 -6.95
C ALA A 129 -13.57 -18.73 -7.94
N ALA A 130 -13.77 -18.99 -9.25
CA ALA A 130 -13.74 -17.97 -10.29
C ALA A 130 -14.78 -16.86 -10.01
N GLY A 131 -16.00 -17.23 -9.61
CA GLY A 131 -17.02 -16.26 -9.24
C GLY A 131 -16.62 -15.36 -8.07
N SER A 132 -15.85 -15.89 -7.11
CA SER A 132 -15.34 -15.10 -5.98
C SER A 132 -14.24 -14.11 -6.41
N VAL A 133 -13.29 -14.56 -7.24
CA VAL A 133 -12.26 -13.70 -7.84
C VAL A 133 -12.89 -12.57 -8.65
N ILE A 134 -13.85 -12.87 -9.53
CA ILE A 134 -14.51 -11.88 -10.38
C ILE A 134 -15.24 -10.82 -9.55
N ARG A 135 -15.96 -11.22 -8.49
CA ARG A 135 -16.59 -10.25 -7.58
C ARG A 135 -15.58 -9.29 -6.96
N ALA A 136 -14.45 -9.81 -6.50
CA ALA A 136 -13.37 -9.00 -5.90
C ALA A 136 -12.74 -8.06 -6.94
N VAL A 137 -12.46 -8.53 -8.15
CA VAL A 137 -11.96 -7.72 -9.29
C VAL A 137 -12.91 -6.57 -9.61
N HIS A 138 -14.21 -6.85 -9.71
CA HIS A 138 -15.21 -5.82 -9.98
C HIS A 138 -15.27 -4.75 -8.89
N ASP A 139 -15.10 -5.15 -7.63
CA ASP A 139 -15.09 -4.24 -6.48
C ASP A 139 -13.79 -3.41 -6.44
N GLY A 140 -12.64 -4.02 -6.68
CA GLY A 140 -11.36 -3.31 -6.82
C GLY A 140 -11.38 -2.28 -7.95
N LYS A 141 -11.89 -2.65 -9.14
CA LYS A 141 -12.08 -1.72 -10.27
C LYS A 141 -13.05 -0.58 -9.91
N ALA A 142 -14.11 -0.87 -9.16
CA ALA A 142 -15.04 0.17 -8.69
C ALA A 142 -14.39 1.15 -7.71
N ALA A 143 -13.42 0.71 -6.88
CA ALA A 143 -12.67 1.58 -6.00
C ALA A 143 -11.76 2.53 -6.81
N VAL A 144 -11.07 2.05 -7.85
CA VAL A 144 -10.30 2.93 -8.76
C VAL A 144 -11.22 3.98 -9.38
N ARG A 145 -12.38 3.55 -9.92
CA ARG A 145 -13.37 4.46 -10.52
C ARG A 145 -13.93 5.48 -9.52
N TYR A 146 -14.08 5.10 -8.25
CA TYR A 146 -14.52 6.00 -7.19
C TYR A 146 -13.58 7.20 -7.04
N PHE A 147 -12.30 6.98 -6.95
CA PHE A 147 -11.31 8.04 -6.81
C PHE A 147 -11.21 8.93 -8.06
N LYS A 148 -11.30 8.35 -9.25
CA LYS A 148 -11.33 9.14 -10.51
C LYS A 148 -12.60 9.97 -10.63
N LYS A 149 -13.74 9.48 -10.15
CA LYS A 149 -14.97 10.24 -10.05
C LYS A 149 -14.82 11.39 -9.06
N ASP A 150 -14.30 11.12 -7.85
CA ASP A 150 -14.08 12.12 -6.81
C ASP A 150 -13.19 13.27 -7.34
N PHE A 151 -12.12 12.94 -8.04
CA PHE A 151 -11.25 13.93 -8.69
C PHE A 151 -12.03 14.90 -9.58
N ILE A 152 -12.98 14.39 -10.36
CA ILE A 152 -13.75 15.21 -11.33
C ILE A 152 -14.94 15.91 -10.67
N THR A 153 -15.69 15.20 -9.80
CA THR A 153 -17.00 15.67 -9.31
C THR A 153 -16.95 16.30 -7.93
N ASN A 154 -15.87 16.09 -7.17
CA ASN A 154 -15.73 16.53 -5.78
C ASN A 154 -14.42 17.33 -5.56
N ALA A 155 -13.96 18.03 -6.59
CA ALA A 155 -12.77 18.90 -6.57
C ALA A 155 -11.51 18.21 -6.01
N ASN A 156 -11.30 16.91 -6.34
CA ASN A 156 -10.17 16.13 -5.86
C ASN A 156 -10.04 16.17 -4.32
N HIS A 157 -11.09 15.80 -3.63
CA HIS A 157 -11.19 15.87 -2.16
C HIS A 157 -10.01 15.23 -1.43
N TYR A 158 -9.47 14.13 -1.98
CA TYR A 158 -8.34 13.41 -1.40
C TYR A 158 -6.97 13.92 -1.88
N GLY A 159 -6.91 14.90 -2.78
CA GLY A 159 -5.67 15.48 -3.29
C GLY A 159 -4.78 14.47 -4.03
N ILE A 160 -5.37 13.57 -4.82
CA ILE A 160 -4.65 12.51 -5.54
C ILE A 160 -4.25 12.94 -6.95
N ASP A 161 -3.26 12.23 -7.49
CA ASP A 161 -2.94 12.21 -8.92
C ASP A 161 -3.57 10.97 -9.56
N THR A 162 -4.58 11.14 -10.40
CA THR A 162 -5.29 10.05 -11.05
C THR A 162 -4.46 9.32 -12.12
N SER A 163 -3.32 9.86 -12.51
CA SER A 163 -2.35 9.20 -13.38
C SER A 163 -1.37 8.31 -12.61
N GLN A 164 -1.34 8.41 -11.27
CA GLN A 164 -0.44 7.69 -10.36
C GLN A 164 -1.24 6.85 -9.36
N ILE A 165 -2.04 5.92 -9.86
CA ILE A 165 -2.80 4.96 -9.05
C ILE A 165 -2.13 3.60 -9.15
N TYR A 166 -1.92 2.95 -8.02
CA TYR A 166 -1.33 1.61 -7.88
C TYR A 166 -2.25 0.72 -7.05
N VAL A 167 -2.12 -0.58 -7.23
CA VAL A 167 -2.84 -1.59 -6.45
C VAL A 167 -1.83 -2.43 -5.68
N LEU A 168 -2.05 -2.63 -4.38
CA LEU A 168 -1.30 -3.55 -3.54
C LEU A 168 -2.27 -4.56 -2.94
N GLY A 169 -2.01 -5.83 -3.15
CA GLY A 169 -2.85 -6.89 -2.61
C GLY A 169 -2.06 -7.91 -1.81
N VAL A 170 -2.72 -8.55 -0.84
CA VAL A 170 -2.16 -9.63 -0.03
C VAL A 170 -2.99 -10.89 -0.25
N SER A 171 -2.38 -12.04 -0.56
CA SER A 171 -3.08 -13.33 -0.72
C SER A 171 -4.24 -13.22 -1.73
N ALA A 172 -5.48 -13.47 -1.32
CA ALA A 172 -6.68 -13.26 -2.14
C ALA A 172 -6.75 -11.84 -2.72
N GLY A 173 -6.28 -10.82 -1.99
CA GLY A 173 -6.15 -9.45 -2.48
C GLY A 173 -5.09 -9.31 -3.58
N ALA A 174 -3.99 -10.05 -3.49
CA ALA A 174 -2.96 -10.08 -4.53
C ALA A 174 -3.48 -10.78 -5.80
N ILE A 175 -4.18 -11.90 -5.65
CA ILE A 175 -4.89 -12.56 -6.75
C ILE A 175 -5.83 -11.56 -7.41
N THR A 176 -6.62 -10.82 -6.63
CA THR A 176 -7.52 -9.78 -7.15
C THR A 176 -6.77 -8.70 -7.92
N GLY A 177 -5.68 -8.15 -7.36
CA GLY A 177 -4.87 -7.10 -8.00
C GLY A 177 -4.24 -7.55 -9.31
N LEU A 178 -3.71 -8.77 -9.36
CA LEU A 178 -3.12 -9.33 -10.59
C LEU A 178 -4.17 -9.57 -11.68
N HIS A 179 -5.37 -10.06 -11.32
CA HIS A 179 -6.46 -10.17 -12.28
C HIS A 179 -7.00 -8.80 -12.71
N MET A 180 -6.98 -7.78 -11.86
CA MET A 180 -7.29 -6.40 -12.28
C MET A 180 -6.28 -5.87 -13.29
N ALA A 181 -5.00 -6.26 -13.16
CA ALA A 181 -3.90 -5.80 -13.99
C ALA A 181 -3.85 -6.47 -15.36
N TYR A 182 -4.03 -7.78 -15.41
CA TYR A 182 -3.68 -8.59 -16.56
C TYR A 182 -4.85 -9.36 -17.21
N MET A 183 -6.02 -9.43 -16.53
CA MET A 183 -7.23 -9.95 -17.15
C MET A 183 -7.95 -8.81 -17.88
N ASP A 184 -7.60 -8.56 -19.12
CA ASP A 184 -8.06 -7.40 -19.90
C ASP A 184 -8.88 -7.78 -21.15
N ASN A 185 -8.94 -9.07 -21.48
CA ASN A 185 -9.70 -9.59 -22.61
C ASN A 185 -10.87 -10.45 -22.12
N ILE A 186 -12.05 -10.30 -22.77
CA ILE A 186 -13.23 -11.10 -22.41
C ILE A 186 -13.02 -12.62 -22.56
N SER A 187 -12.11 -13.03 -23.43
CA SER A 187 -11.77 -14.45 -23.61
C SER A 187 -11.00 -15.06 -22.43
N GLU A 188 -10.38 -14.21 -21.59
CA GLU A 188 -9.69 -14.59 -20.36
C GLU A 188 -10.67 -14.73 -19.18
N PHE A 189 -11.87 -14.22 -19.36
CA PHE A 189 -12.94 -14.43 -18.41
C PHE A 189 -13.27 -15.93 -18.36
N PRO A 190 -13.23 -16.57 -17.19
CA PRO A 190 -13.40 -18.01 -17.09
C PRO A 190 -14.63 -18.49 -17.85
N LEU A 191 -14.44 -19.37 -18.83
CA LEU A 191 -15.50 -19.86 -19.71
C LEU A 191 -16.67 -20.52 -18.94
N TYR A 192 -16.39 -21.06 -17.76
CA TYR A 192 -17.37 -21.66 -16.85
C TYR A 192 -17.99 -20.66 -15.86
N ALA A 193 -17.58 -19.38 -15.85
CA ALA A 193 -18.23 -18.36 -15.06
C ALA A 193 -19.50 -17.89 -15.76
N ASP A 194 -20.59 -18.59 -15.51
CA ASP A 194 -21.91 -18.24 -16.01
C ASP A 194 -22.44 -17.00 -15.29
N THR A 195 -22.32 -15.85 -15.93
CA THR A 195 -22.77 -14.56 -15.39
C THR A 195 -24.30 -14.48 -15.20
N ALA A 196 -25.07 -15.35 -15.84
CA ALA A 196 -26.53 -15.39 -15.69
C ALA A 196 -26.96 -16.11 -14.42
N ASN A 197 -26.20 -17.12 -13.98
CA ASN A 197 -26.51 -17.94 -12.82
C ASN A 197 -25.69 -17.64 -11.57
N HIS A 198 -24.63 -16.83 -11.70
CA HIS A 198 -23.80 -16.41 -10.59
C HIS A 198 -24.07 -14.95 -10.19
N PHE A 199 -24.58 -14.75 -8.99
CA PHE A 199 -24.94 -13.41 -8.51
C PHE A 199 -23.74 -12.49 -8.37
N GLY A 200 -23.92 -11.24 -8.78
CA GLY A 200 -22.99 -10.15 -8.55
C GLY A 200 -21.76 -10.11 -9.47
N ILE A 201 -21.68 -10.94 -10.52
CA ILE A 201 -20.56 -10.95 -11.48
C ILE A 201 -20.91 -10.36 -12.85
N GLY A 202 -22.06 -9.69 -13.00
CA GLY A 202 -22.43 -9.02 -14.23
C GLY A 202 -21.58 -7.78 -14.52
N GLY A 203 -21.59 -7.34 -15.82
CA GLY A 203 -20.86 -6.15 -16.27
C GLY A 203 -19.51 -6.45 -16.95
N ALA A 204 -19.31 -7.67 -17.41
CA ALA A 204 -18.09 -8.15 -18.07
C ALA A 204 -16.84 -7.82 -17.23
N LEU A 205 -15.73 -7.48 -17.86
CA LEU A 205 -14.45 -7.19 -17.18
C LEU A 205 -14.51 -6.00 -16.22
N GLU A 206 -15.40 -5.04 -16.47
CA GLU A 206 -15.49 -3.82 -15.64
C GLU A 206 -16.39 -3.98 -14.41
N GLY A 207 -17.34 -4.89 -14.48
CA GLY A 207 -18.35 -5.07 -13.44
C GLY A 207 -19.26 -3.87 -13.21
N ASN A 208 -20.26 -4.04 -12.34
CA ASN A 208 -21.28 -3.04 -12.00
C ASN A 208 -21.29 -2.67 -10.51
N SER A 209 -20.15 -2.82 -9.82
CA SER A 209 -20.05 -2.50 -8.39
C SER A 209 -20.07 -1.00 -8.08
N GLY A 210 -20.13 -0.14 -9.10
CA GLY A 210 -20.32 1.30 -8.95
C GLY A 210 -19.42 2.15 -9.83
N ASN A 211 -19.74 3.45 -9.87
CA ASN A 211 -19.01 4.51 -10.54
C ASN A 211 -18.77 4.24 -12.04
N SER A 212 -19.76 3.70 -12.75
CA SER A 212 -19.70 3.48 -14.19
C SER A 212 -19.45 4.79 -14.95
N GLY A 213 -18.76 4.70 -16.10
CA GLY A 213 -18.40 5.86 -16.93
C GLY A 213 -17.07 6.52 -16.55
N TYR A 214 -16.43 6.08 -15.46
CA TYR A 214 -15.06 6.45 -15.10
C TYR A 214 -14.11 5.29 -15.39
N SER A 215 -12.85 5.59 -15.72
CA SER A 215 -11.84 4.58 -16.03
C SER A 215 -11.42 3.83 -14.76
N SER A 216 -11.21 2.52 -14.86
CA SER A 216 -10.63 1.67 -13.82
C SER A 216 -9.12 1.46 -14.01
N SER A 217 -8.48 2.11 -14.98
CA SER A 217 -7.06 1.95 -15.26
C SER A 217 -6.19 2.43 -14.09
N PHE A 218 -5.09 1.74 -13.85
CA PHE A 218 -4.06 2.08 -12.88
C PHE A 218 -2.69 1.77 -13.48
N ARG A 219 -1.58 1.98 -12.75
CA ARG A 219 -0.25 2.05 -13.33
C ARG A 219 0.68 0.89 -12.99
N GLY A 220 0.41 0.16 -11.93
CA GLY A 220 1.25 -0.96 -11.51
C GLY A 220 0.63 -1.71 -10.35
N VAL A 221 1.04 -2.96 -10.15
CA VAL A 221 0.52 -3.85 -9.13
C VAL A 221 1.63 -4.38 -8.23
N ILE A 222 1.34 -4.48 -6.93
CA ILE A 222 2.19 -5.13 -5.92
C ILE A 222 1.40 -6.30 -5.37
N GLY A 223 1.92 -7.52 -5.57
CA GLY A 223 1.31 -8.76 -5.13
C GLY A 223 2.11 -9.45 -4.04
N ILE A 224 1.52 -9.63 -2.85
CA ILE A 224 2.13 -10.38 -1.75
C ILE A 224 1.46 -11.75 -1.67
N CYS A 225 2.21 -12.83 -1.89
CA CYS A 225 1.73 -14.21 -1.91
C CYS A 225 0.51 -14.40 -2.84
N GLY A 226 0.61 -13.88 -4.07
CA GLY A 226 -0.48 -13.87 -5.05
C GLY A 226 -0.30 -14.87 -6.19
N ALA A 227 -1.31 -14.95 -7.05
CA ALA A 227 -1.30 -15.73 -8.27
C ALA A 227 -2.22 -15.12 -9.33
N LEU A 228 -1.95 -15.43 -10.60
CA LEU A 228 -2.78 -15.11 -11.77
C LEU A 228 -3.39 -16.40 -12.33
N GLY A 229 -4.57 -16.31 -12.92
CA GLY A 229 -5.21 -17.48 -13.52
C GLY A 229 -4.39 -18.13 -14.64
N ASP A 230 -3.74 -17.32 -15.47
CA ASP A 230 -2.84 -17.77 -16.54
C ASP A 230 -1.88 -16.62 -16.89
N SER A 231 -0.58 -16.84 -16.73
CA SER A 231 0.44 -15.83 -17.03
C SER A 231 0.54 -15.51 -18.54
N SER A 232 0.00 -16.35 -19.41
CA SER A 232 -0.07 -16.07 -20.85
C SER A 232 -0.96 -14.89 -21.22
N TRP A 233 -1.83 -14.43 -20.31
CA TRP A 233 -2.63 -13.21 -20.50
C TRP A 233 -1.76 -11.95 -20.58
N ILE A 234 -0.58 -11.99 -19.96
CA ILE A 234 0.35 -10.85 -19.96
C ILE A 234 0.93 -10.64 -21.36
N ALA A 235 0.75 -9.46 -21.90
CA ALA A 235 1.16 -9.04 -23.24
C ALA A 235 2.25 -7.95 -23.21
N PRO A 236 3.02 -7.77 -24.32
CA PRO A 236 3.98 -6.68 -24.41
C PRO A 236 3.32 -5.31 -24.22
N GLY A 237 3.84 -4.51 -23.30
CA GLY A 237 3.33 -3.18 -22.98
C GLY A 237 2.35 -3.13 -21.81
N ASP A 238 2.08 -4.26 -21.17
CA ASP A 238 1.34 -4.29 -19.91
C ASP A 238 2.09 -3.59 -18.78
N MET A 239 1.38 -3.37 -17.69
CA MET A 239 1.90 -2.61 -16.56
C MET A 239 2.97 -3.37 -15.77
N PRO A 240 3.89 -2.64 -15.09
CA PRO A 240 4.90 -3.23 -14.23
C PRO A 240 4.28 -3.83 -12.96
N ALA A 241 5.00 -4.81 -12.37
CA ALA A 241 4.59 -5.48 -11.14
C ALA A 241 5.73 -5.68 -10.15
N MET A 242 5.38 -5.79 -8.88
CA MET A 242 6.26 -6.20 -7.79
C MET A 242 5.64 -7.38 -7.05
N PHE A 243 6.48 -8.37 -6.67
CA PHE A 243 6.03 -9.58 -6.00
C PHE A 243 6.86 -9.89 -4.75
N PHE A 244 6.16 -10.42 -3.74
CA PHE A 244 6.74 -11.04 -2.56
C PHE A 244 6.10 -12.40 -2.38
N HIS A 245 6.90 -13.47 -2.19
CA HIS A 245 6.33 -14.81 -2.02
C HIS A 245 7.30 -15.74 -1.31
N GLY A 246 6.79 -16.55 -0.37
CA GLY A 246 7.51 -17.66 0.22
C GLY A 246 7.59 -18.84 -0.76
N ASP A 247 8.78 -19.39 -0.97
CA ASP A 247 8.97 -20.52 -1.90
C ASP A 247 8.42 -21.86 -1.37
N ASN A 248 8.04 -21.90 -0.09
CA ASN A 248 7.38 -23.03 0.56
C ASN A 248 5.91 -22.73 0.92
N ASP A 249 5.27 -21.80 0.19
CA ASP A 249 3.87 -21.43 0.41
C ASP A 249 2.93 -22.58 0.08
N ASN A 250 2.20 -23.04 1.12
CA ASN A 250 1.26 -24.16 1.03
C ASN A 250 -0.19 -23.71 0.79
N THR A 251 -0.44 -22.40 0.72
CA THR A 251 -1.77 -21.80 0.52
C THR A 251 -1.98 -21.31 -0.90
N VAL A 252 -1.06 -20.48 -1.40
CA VAL A 252 -1.02 -20.01 -2.78
C VAL A 252 0.29 -20.49 -3.40
N PRO A 253 0.27 -21.21 -4.52
CA PRO A 253 1.50 -21.76 -5.11
C PRO A 253 2.49 -20.64 -5.49
N TYR A 254 3.77 -20.84 -5.18
CA TYR A 254 4.87 -19.99 -5.61
C TYR A 254 5.05 -19.99 -7.14
N GLY A 255 5.00 -21.20 -7.75
CA GLY A 255 5.01 -21.44 -9.20
C GLY A 255 3.63 -21.83 -9.71
N SER A 256 3.61 -22.57 -10.84
CA SER A 256 2.34 -23.01 -11.47
C SER A 256 1.83 -24.28 -10.82
N ALA A 257 0.68 -24.23 -10.16
CA ALA A 257 0.03 -25.41 -9.55
C ALA A 257 -1.47 -25.17 -9.32
N VAL A 258 -2.16 -26.26 -8.89
CA VAL A 258 -3.56 -26.16 -8.44
C VAL A 258 -3.60 -25.53 -7.04
N ILE A 259 -4.41 -24.50 -6.88
CA ILE A 259 -4.71 -23.92 -5.56
C ILE A 259 -5.80 -24.74 -4.86
N TYR A 260 -5.58 -25.00 -3.56
CA TYR A 260 -6.52 -25.77 -2.73
C TYR A 260 -7.11 -24.87 -1.64
N LEU A 261 -8.44 -24.78 -1.59
CA LEU A 261 -9.09 -24.12 -0.47
C LEU A 261 -8.91 -24.97 0.80
N LEU A 262 -8.33 -24.34 1.83
CA LEU A 262 -8.04 -24.97 3.13
C LEU A 262 -7.27 -26.30 3.00
N GLY A 263 -6.43 -26.44 1.97
CA GLY A 263 -5.64 -27.64 1.70
C GLY A 263 -6.45 -28.87 1.28
N THR A 264 -7.74 -28.76 1.05
CA THR A 264 -8.66 -29.87 0.82
C THR A 264 -9.37 -29.83 -0.52
N TYR A 265 -9.94 -28.71 -0.87
CA TYR A 265 -10.76 -28.57 -2.07
C TYR A 265 -9.94 -28.03 -3.23
N PRO A 266 -9.67 -28.83 -4.30
CA PRO A 266 -8.99 -28.31 -5.48
C PRO A 266 -9.89 -27.30 -6.20
N LEU A 267 -9.37 -26.10 -6.45
CA LEU A 267 -10.13 -25.02 -7.08
C LEU A 267 -9.67 -24.79 -8.53
N LEU A 268 -8.56 -24.09 -8.71
CA LEU A 268 -8.09 -23.62 -9.99
C LEU A 268 -6.61 -23.92 -10.18
N GLN A 269 -6.20 -24.25 -11.40
CA GLN A 269 -4.82 -24.11 -11.82
C GLN A 269 -4.51 -22.61 -11.89
N VAL A 270 -3.39 -22.19 -11.30
CA VAL A 270 -2.94 -20.81 -11.30
C VAL A 270 -1.43 -20.73 -11.51
N ASP A 271 -0.96 -19.59 -11.93
CA ASP A 271 0.44 -19.22 -12.00
C ASP A 271 0.77 -18.31 -10.82
N GLY A 272 1.58 -18.79 -9.89
CA GLY A 272 2.03 -18.04 -8.72
C GLY A 272 3.02 -16.93 -9.11
N SER A 273 3.42 -16.14 -8.11
CA SER A 273 4.23 -14.93 -8.33
C SER A 273 5.50 -15.20 -9.14
N ALA A 274 6.19 -16.32 -8.93
CA ALA A 274 7.41 -16.66 -9.66
C ALA A 274 7.15 -16.87 -11.17
N SER A 275 6.08 -17.60 -11.52
CA SER A 275 5.70 -17.82 -12.93
C SER A 275 5.25 -16.52 -13.60
N VAL A 276 4.56 -15.65 -12.88
CA VAL A 276 4.14 -14.33 -13.39
C VAL A 276 5.35 -13.43 -13.60
N ALA A 277 6.30 -13.39 -12.65
CA ALA A 277 7.54 -12.62 -12.79
C ALA A 277 8.40 -13.10 -13.97
N GLU A 278 8.58 -14.42 -14.14
CA GLU A 278 9.27 -15.00 -15.30
C GLU A 278 8.62 -14.56 -16.63
N ARG A 279 7.30 -14.52 -16.67
CA ARG A 279 6.59 -14.05 -17.88
C ARG A 279 6.87 -12.57 -18.17
N LEU A 280 6.86 -11.71 -17.15
CA LEU A 280 7.19 -10.29 -17.28
C LEU A 280 8.63 -10.09 -17.76
N ASP A 281 9.59 -10.83 -17.18
CA ASP A 281 10.99 -10.82 -17.61
C ASP A 281 11.13 -11.18 -19.10
N ASN A 282 10.45 -12.23 -19.54
CA ASN A 282 10.47 -12.68 -20.93
C ASN A 282 9.89 -11.64 -21.91
N LEU A 283 9.06 -10.72 -21.42
CA LEU A 283 8.46 -9.63 -22.18
C LEU A 283 9.22 -8.31 -22.04
N GLY A 284 10.23 -8.25 -21.15
CA GLY A 284 10.97 -7.04 -20.85
C GLY A 284 10.13 -5.97 -20.15
N ILE A 285 9.16 -6.40 -19.33
CA ILE A 285 8.33 -5.52 -18.51
C ILE A 285 8.98 -5.40 -17.14
N ASP A 286 9.12 -4.16 -16.65
CA ASP A 286 9.72 -3.87 -15.35
C ASP A 286 9.00 -4.63 -14.23
N ASN A 287 9.75 -5.45 -13.50
CA ASN A 287 9.23 -6.18 -12.37
C ASN A 287 10.31 -6.43 -11.31
N CYS A 288 9.88 -6.74 -10.09
CA CYS A 288 10.72 -7.24 -9.03
C CYS A 288 10.09 -8.48 -8.42
N MET A 289 10.90 -9.46 -8.07
CA MET A 289 10.49 -10.65 -7.31
C MET A 289 11.36 -10.81 -6.08
N GLU A 290 10.78 -10.64 -4.90
CA GLU A 290 11.40 -10.96 -3.62
C GLU A 290 10.94 -12.34 -3.18
N THR A 291 11.85 -13.29 -3.17
CA THR A 291 11.59 -14.67 -2.69
C THR A 291 11.98 -14.79 -1.23
N TRP A 292 11.03 -15.16 -0.39
CA TRP A 292 11.27 -15.45 1.01
C TRP A 292 11.60 -16.94 1.16
N GLU A 293 12.90 -17.25 1.16
CA GLU A 293 13.40 -18.61 1.16
C GLU A 293 12.93 -19.43 2.37
N GLY A 294 12.33 -20.59 2.10
CA GLY A 294 11.81 -21.53 3.11
C GLY A 294 10.55 -21.04 3.85
N GLN A 295 10.00 -19.89 3.46
CA GLN A 295 8.82 -19.34 4.13
C GLN A 295 7.53 -19.88 3.52
N ASP A 296 6.52 -19.99 4.40
CA ASP A 296 5.14 -20.27 4.05
C ASP A 296 4.39 -18.97 3.77
N HIS A 297 3.08 -19.01 3.71
CA HIS A 297 2.15 -17.94 3.34
C HIS A 297 2.21 -16.71 4.27
N VAL A 298 2.36 -15.53 3.73
CA VAL A 298 2.31 -14.20 4.38
C VAL A 298 3.15 -14.07 5.67
N PRO A 299 4.46 -14.36 5.64
CA PRO A 299 5.32 -14.33 6.82
C PRO A 299 5.50 -12.93 7.42
N GLU A 300 5.19 -11.87 6.65
CA GLU A 300 5.28 -10.46 7.07
C GLU A 300 4.13 -10.04 8.01
N VAL A 301 3.09 -10.88 8.14
CA VAL A 301 1.95 -10.57 9.00
C VAL A 301 2.20 -11.07 10.42
N GLY A 302 2.34 -10.14 11.35
CA GLY A 302 2.55 -10.48 12.76
C GLY A 302 3.38 -9.45 13.52
N THR A 303 3.71 -9.80 14.78
CA THR A 303 4.47 -8.96 15.70
C THR A 303 5.77 -9.60 16.17
N THR A 304 6.10 -10.79 15.67
CA THR A 304 7.37 -11.45 15.99
C THR A 304 8.52 -10.81 15.24
N ALA A 305 9.74 -10.86 15.77
CA ALA A 305 10.90 -10.28 15.11
C ALA A 305 11.11 -10.76 13.66
N PRO A 306 10.95 -12.06 13.32
CA PRO A 306 10.97 -12.48 11.92
C PRO A 306 9.88 -11.83 11.05
N ALA A 307 8.63 -11.79 11.52
CA ALA A 307 7.53 -11.18 10.77
C ALA A 307 7.77 -9.70 10.49
N LEU A 308 8.33 -8.99 11.46
CA LEU A 308 8.67 -7.58 11.32
C LEU A 308 9.81 -7.35 10.32
N ALA A 309 10.80 -8.26 10.24
CA ALA A 309 11.86 -8.20 9.25
C ALA A 309 11.30 -8.39 7.81
N TYR A 310 10.37 -9.33 7.62
CA TYR A 310 9.67 -9.50 6.34
C TYR A 310 8.79 -8.29 6.01
N TYR A 311 8.12 -7.72 7.00
CA TYR A 311 7.35 -6.49 6.81
C TYR A 311 8.24 -5.32 6.36
N ASP A 312 9.43 -5.14 6.96
CA ASP A 312 10.36 -4.08 6.59
C ASP A 312 10.88 -4.24 5.16
N SER A 313 11.21 -5.47 4.74
CA SER A 313 11.58 -5.75 3.35
C SER A 313 10.42 -5.45 2.41
N THR A 314 9.22 -5.88 2.75
CA THR A 314 7.99 -5.61 1.97
C THR A 314 7.76 -4.11 1.78
N LEU A 315 7.78 -3.33 2.86
CA LEU A 315 7.56 -1.89 2.79
C LEU A 315 8.67 -1.18 1.99
N THR A 316 9.94 -1.57 2.21
CA THR A 316 11.10 -0.94 1.57
C THR A 316 11.13 -1.20 0.07
N ILE A 317 10.97 -2.45 -0.36
CA ILE A 317 11.02 -2.79 -1.78
C ILE A 317 9.75 -2.30 -2.50
N SER A 318 8.58 -2.37 -1.87
CA SER A 318 7.35 -1.75 -2.40
C SER A 318 7.53 -0.26 -2.63
N ARG A 319 8.13 0.45 -1.68
CA ARG A 319 8.47 1.87 -1.81
C ARG A 319 9.44 2.11 -2.97
N ASN A 320 10.49 1.31 -3.12
CA ASN A 320 11.45 1.45 -4.21
C ASN A 320 10.78 1.27 -5.57
N PHE A 321 9.92 0.27 -5.72
CA PHE A 321 9.11 0.05 -6.92
C PHE A 321 8.17 1.24 -7.21
N LEU A 322 7.48 1.77 -6.20
CA LEU A 322 6.61 2.93 -6.36
C LEU A 322 7.41 4.17 -6.77
N VAL A 323 8.54 4.44 -6.13
CA VAL A 323 9.40 5.59 -6.44
C VAL A 323 10.00 5.48 -7.84
N HIS A 324 10.44 4.30 -8.28
CA HIS A 324 10.84 4.06 -9.65
C HIS A 324 9.76 4.51 -10.64
N ASN A 325 8.53 4.05 -10.45
CA ASN A 325 7.41 4.35 -11.35
C ASN A 325 6.91 5.80 -11.27
N ILE A 326 7.04 6.46 -10.13
CA ILE A 326 6.57 7.83 -9.90
C ILE A 326 7.64 8.85 -10.27
N CYS A 327 8.88 8.61 -9.89
CA CYS A 327 9.99 9.58 -9.99
C CYS A 327 10.99 9.25 -11.10
N GLY A 328 10.95 8.07 -11.69
CA GLY A 328 11.90 7.64 -12.72
C GLY A 328 13.27 7.24 -12.18
N ASP A 329 13.37 6.92 -10.89
CA ASP A 329 14.58 6.38 -10.30
C ASP A 329 14.92 5.01 -10.91
N ALA A 330 16.16 4.56 -10.73
CA ALA A 330 16.52 3.19 -11.09
C ALA A 330 15.68 2.20 -10.26
N LEU A 331 15.17 1.14 -10.88
CA LEU A 331 14.44 0.09 -10.17
C LEU A 331 15.42 -0.67 -9.26
N ASP A 332 15.20 -0.60 -7.96
CA ASP A 332 15.98 -1.31 -6.96
C ASP A 332 15.12 -2.36 -6.26
N CYS A 333 15.32 -3.59 -6.66
CA CYS A 333 14.63 -4.77 -6.12
C CYS A 333 15.32 -5.34 -4.88
N SER A 334 16.43 -4.75 -4.44
CA SER A 334 17.18 -5.26 -3.30
C SER A 334 16.71 -4.67 -1.98
N PHE A 335 16.63 -5.49 -0.97
CA PHE A 335 16.59 -5.06 0.41
C PHE A 335 18.03 -4.98 0.93
N SER A 336 18.76 -3.91 0.54
CA SER A 336 20.03 -3.60 1.16
C SER A 336 19.80 -2.68 2.35
N ASN A 337 19.99 -3.19 3.55
CA ASN A 337 20.28 -2.32 4.68
C ASN A 337 21.50 -1.46 4.32
N PRO A 338 21.43 -0.11 4.38
CA PRO A 338 22.59 0.71 4.14
C PRO A 338 23.71 0.25 5.09
N VAL A 339 24.79 -0.23 4.48
CA VAL A 339 25.92 -0.87 5.14
C VAL A 339 26.57 0.09 6.13
N GLY A 340 26.72 -0.31 7.36
CA GLY A 340 27.62 0.42 8.25
C GLY A 340 27.70 -0.04 9.69
N ILE A 341 26.73 -0.73 10.25
CA ILE A 341 26.83 -1.28 11.61
C ILE A 341 26.13 -2.63 11.63
N ASN A 342 26.86 -3.65 12.04
CA ASN A 342 26.50 -5.06 12.13
C ASN A 342 25.01 -5.33 12.40
N ASN A 343 24.36 -6.03 11.46
CA ASN A 343 23.18 -6.90 11.62
C ASN A 343 22.13 -6.47 12.66
N LEU A 344 21.67 -5.24 12.62
CA LEU A 344 20.38 -4.88 13.18
C LEU A 344 19.41 -4.80 12.00
N PRO A 345 18.32 -5.57 12.02
CA PRO A 345 17.25 -5.35 11.05
C PRO A 345 16.87 -3.87 11.10
N SER A 346 16.65 -3.24 9.96
CA SER A 346 16.09 -1.89 9.91
C SER A 346 14.63 -1.98 10.36
N LEU A 347 14.41 -2.11 11.66
CA LEU A 347 13.09 -2.12 12.29
C LEU A 347 12.50 -0.69 12.35
N SER A 348 12.88 0.15 11.39
CA SER A 348 12.39 1.54 11.28
C SER A 348 10.88 1.62 11.07
N SER A 349 10.23 0.54 10.60
CA SER A 349 8.77 0.46 10.53
C SER A 349 8.08 0.31 11.89
N LEU A 350 8.82 -0.10 12.94
CA LEU A 350 8.26 -0.20 14.30
C LEU A 350 8.23 1.13 15.02
N ILE A 351 9.19 2.00 14.70
CA ILE A 351 9.37 3.31 15.32
C ILE A 351 9.41 4.35 14.22
N THR A 352 8.62 5.40 14.36
CA THR A 352 8.65 6.51 13.41
C THR A 352 8.94 7.82 14.13
N VAL A 353 9.63 8.73 13.44
CA VAL A 353 9.96 10.05 13.96
C VAL A 353 9.41 11.10 13.00
N TYR A 354 8.52 11.92 13.48
CA TYR A 354 7.85 12.95 12.66
C TYR A 354 7.45 14.19 13.48
N PRO A 355 7.34 15.37 12.79
CA PRO A 355 7.73 15.64 11.42
C PRO A 355 9.25 15.54 11.24
N ASN A 356 9.69 15.20 10.04
CA ASN A 356 11.10 15.18 9.67
C ASN A 356 11.26 15.79 8.26
N PRO A 357 11.80 17.01 8.11
CA PRO A 357 12.39 17.88 9.15
C PRO A 357 11.40 18.42 10.19
N ALA A 358 11.94 18.80 11.37
CA ALA A 358 11.19 19.42 12.46
C ALA A 358 11.68 20.84 12.73
N THR A 359 10.74 21.76 13.04
CA THR A 359 11.05 23.15 13.37
C THR A 359 10.81 23.47 14.85
N THR A 360 9.77 22.93 15.46
CA THR A 360 9.38 23.24 16.87
C THR A 360 9.39 22.03 17.78
N ASN A 361 8.92 20.90 17.30
CA ASN A 361 8.88 19.63 18.02
C ASN A 361 8.86 18.47 17.01
N PHE A 362 9.22 17.29 17.49
CA PHE A 362 9.01 16.04 16.79
C PHE A 362 8.54 14.97 17.75
N THR A 363 7.89 13.96 17.23
CA THR A 363 7.35 12.83 17.96
C THR A 363 8.10 11.56 17.57
N VAL A 364 8.54 10.80 18.55
CA VAL A 364 8.97 9.41 18.39
C VAL A 364 7.75 8.54 18.68
N ASP A 365 7.22 7.89 17.66
CA ASP A 365 6.07 6.98 17.76
C ASP A 365 6.62 5.55 17.88
N LEU A 366 6.42 4.95 19.03
CA LEU A 366 6.91 3.59 19.33
C LEU A 366 5.97 2.51 18.82
N GLY A 367 4.81 2.88 18.31
CA GLY A 367 3.87 2.05 17.58
C GLY A 367 3.69 0.64 18.13
N ARG A 368 4.31 -0.34 17.48
CA ARG A 368 4.21 -1.77 17.82
C ARG A 368 5.01 -2.19 19.06
N LEU A 369 5.84 -1.31 19.60
CA LEU A 369 6.63 -1.55 20.83
C LEU A 369 5.91 -1.06 22.09
N ALA A 370 4.69 -0.54 21.96
CA ALA A 370 3.90 -0.07 23.09
C ALA A 370 3.71 -1.20 24.13
N GLY A 371 4.07 -0.91 25.38
CA GLY A 371 3.99 -1.85 26.48
C GLY A 371 5.35 -2.39 26.97
N GLU A 372 6.45 -2.10 26.26
CA GLU A 372 7.81 -2.47 26.70
C GLU A 372 8.53 -1.29 27.39
N ASP A 373 9.53 -1.60 28.23
CA ASP A 373 10.45 -0.60 28.74
C ASP A 373 11.27 -0.03 27.60
N PHE A 374 11.38 1.30 27.52
CA PHE A 374 12.17 1.94 26.48
C PHE A 374 13.12 3.02 27.01
N SER A 375 14.19 3.26 26.28
CA SER A 375 14.98 4.49 26.38
C SER A 375 15.18 5.10 25.00
N ILE A 376 15.02 6.44 24.91
CA ILE A 376 15.25 7.23 23.71
C ILE A 376 16.40 8.18 23.99
N GLU A 377 17.39 8.20 23.12
CA GLU A 377 18.53 9.11 23.14
C GLU A 377 18.57 9.92 21.85
N ILE A 378 18.64 11.25 21.95
CA ILE A 378 18.87 12.14 20.82
C ILE A 378 20.36 12.44 20.77
N ILE A 379 21.02 12.09 19.65
CA ILE A 379 22.46 12.13 19.49
C ILE A 379 22.82 13.11 18.36
N ASP A 380 23.69 14.08 18.64
CA ASP A 380 24.13 15.05 17.64
C ASP A 380 25.20 14.44 16.68
N ALA A 381 25.56 15.18 15.64
CA ALA A 381 26.51 14.74 14.62
C ALA A 381 27.93 14.44 15.17
N THR A 382 28.23 14.84 16.41
CA THR A 382 29.50 14.54 17.09
C THR A 382 29.44 13.26 17.94
N GLY A 383 28.28 12.61 18.01
CA GLY A 383 28.03 11.42 18.82
C GLY A 383 27.65 11.72 20.27
N ARG A 384 27.38 12.98 20.61
CA ARG A 384 26.98 13.38 21.97
C ARG A 384 25.47 13.24 22.15
N VAL A 385 25.04 12.59 23.25
CA VAL A 385 23.63 12.58 23.66
C VAL A 385 23.27 13.98 24.16
N VAL A 386 22.30 14.61 23.50
CA VAL A 386 21.81 15.96 23.82
C VAL A 386 20.51 15.95 24.60
N GLU A 387 19.70 14.91 24.48
CA GLU A 387 18.49 14.69 25.24
C GLU A 387 18.23 13.19 25.39
N SER A 388 17.61 12.79 26.49
CA SER A 388 17.19 11.39 26.70
C SER A 388 15.85 11.30 27.43
N ARG A 389 15.09 10.23 27.15
CA ARG A 389 13.83 9.87 27.82
C ARG A 389 13.86 8.37 28.11
N THR A 390 13.27 7.98 29.22
CA THR A 390 12.98 6.59 29.56
C THR A 390 11.54 6.47 30.01
N GLY A 391 10.91 5.35 29.79
CA GLY A 391 9.53 5.15 30.20
C GLY A 391 9.04 3.73 29.96
N LEU A 392 7.81 3.50 30.40
CA LEU A 392 7.04 2.29 30.17
C LEU A 392 5.95 2.61 29.14
N GLY A 393 5.92 1.86 28.05
CA GLY A 393 4.76 1.65 27.21
C GLY A 393 3.99 2.85 26.67
N ASN A 394 4.60 4.02 26.53
CA ASN A 394 3.96 5.13 25.83
C ASN A 394 4.11 4.96 24.33
N GLU A 395 3.00 5.01 23.61
CA GLU A 395 3.00 4.88 22.15
C GLU A 395 3.71 6.04 21.45
N LYS A 396 3.74 7.24 22.06
CA LYS A 396 4.28 8.48 21.45
C LYS A 396 5.02 9.33 22.48
N VAL A 397 6.25 9.70 22.14
CA VAL A 397 7.11 10.57 22.99
C VAL A 397 7.46 11.82 22.21
N GLU A 398 7.09 12.99 22.72
CA GLU A 398 7.32 14.29 22.07
C GLU A 398 8.62 14.93 22.59
N PHE A 399 9.43 15.48 21.67
CA PHE A 399 10.66 16.21 21.90
C PHE A 399 10.53 17.65 21.38
N ASN A 400 10.97 18.63 22.15
CA ASN A 400 11.00 20.02 21.76
C ASN A 400 12.35 20.38 21.12
N THR A 401 12.33 21.04 19.96
CA THR A 401 13.55 21.38 19.23
C THR A 401 14.21 22.68 19.70
N SER A 402 13.60 23.46 20.59
CA SER A 402 14.06 24.80 20.97
C SER A 402 15.47 24.86 21.56
N THR A 403 15.97 23.76 22.08
CA THR A 403 17.32 23.61 22.65
C THR A 403 18.31 22.95 21.67
N LEU A 404 17.83 22.55 20.50
CA LEU A 404 18.62 21.87 19.50
C LEU A 404 18.99 22.85 18.37
N SER A 405 20.22 22.80 17.90
CA SER A 405 20.64 23.57 16.72
C SER A 405 20.14 22.90 15.45
N GLY A 406 19.90 23.69 14.40
CA GLY A 406 19.63 23.12 13.08
C GLY A 406 20.71 22.14 12.63
N GLY A 407 20.31 20.96 12.16
CA GLY A 407 21.24 19.91 11.76
C GLY A 407 20.63 18.51 11.76
N ILE A 408 21.49 17.51 11.56
CA ILE A 408 21.11 16.08 11.58
C ILE A 408 21.38 15.50 12.96
N TYR A 409 20.40 14.77 13.47
CA TYR A 409 20.46 14.03 14.73
C TYR A 409 20.13 12.57 14.49
N ILE A 410 20.67 11.71 15.36
CA ILE A 410 20.28 10.30 15.45
C ILE A 410 19.37 10.14 16.65
N VAL A 411 18.19 9.61 16.43
CA VAL A 411 17.26 9.17 17.47
C VAL A 411 17.55 7.69 17.70
N LYS A 412 18.16 7.36 18.84
CA LYS A 412 18.43 5.99 19.25
C LYS A 412 17.36 5.55 20.25
N VAL A 413 16.65 4.49 19.92
CA VAL A 413 15.64 3.89 20.81
C VAL A 413 16.10 2.49 21.20
N ASN A 414 16.17 2.22 22.50
CA ASN A 414 16.37 0.87 23.02
C ASN A 414 15.01 0.40 23.57
N ALA A 415 14.55 -0.78 23.17
CA ALA A 415 13.33 -1.42 23.68
C ALA A 415 13.58 -2.94 23.80
N GLY A 416 13.46 -3.47 25.00
CA GLY A 416 13.87 -4.84 25.29
C GLY A 416 15.34 -5.08 24.93
N GLU A 417 15.61 -6.10 24.13
CA GLU A 417 16.95 -6.43 23.60
C GLU A 417 17.28 -5.72 22.28
N SER A 418 16.37 -4.91 21.73
CA SER A 418 16.49 -4.28 20.42
C SER A 418 16.96 -2.83 20.51
N VAL A 419 17.74 -2.39 19.53
CA VAL A 419 18.22 -1.01 19.39
C VAL A 419 17.85 -0.50 18.01
N TYR A 420 17.19 0.66 17.95
CA TYR A 420 16.73 1.31 16.73
C TYR A 420 17.45 2.64 16.54
N LEU A 421 17.88 2.93 15.32
CA LEU A 421 18.55 4.18 14.97
C LEU A 421 17.78 4.86 13.83
N LEU A 422 17.24 6.05 14.08
CA LEU A 422 16.49 6.82 13.10
C LEU A 422 17.16 8.18 12.90
N LYS A 423 17.07 8.73 11.69
CA LYS A 423 17.56 10.06 11.36
C LYS A 423 16.45 11.10 11.62
N GLN A 424 16.79 12.18 12.33
CA GLN A 424 15.95 13.37 12.48
C GLN A 424 16.69 14.61 12.00
N VAL A 425 16.04 15.43 11.19
CA VAL A 425 16.54 16.73 10.74
C VAL A 425 15.81 17.82 11.51
N ILE A 426 16.56 18.78 12.07
CA ILE A 426 16.05 19.97 12.76
C ILE A 426 16.37 21.19 11.88
N GLU A 427 15.37 22.04 11.61
CA GLU A 427 15.48 23.29 10.87
C GLU A 427 15.49 24.51 11.77
#